data_e7a982b6ce00dcc7cb955dc05f8cce57
#
_entry.id   e7a982b6ce00dcc7cb955dc05f8cce57
#
_cell.length_a   1.000
_cell.length_b   1.000
_cell.length_c   1.000
_cell.angle_alpha   90.00
_cell.angle_beta   90.00
_cell.angle_gamma   90.00
#
_symmetry.space_group_name_H-M   'P 1'
#
loop_
_entity.id
_entity.type
_entity.pdbx_description
1 polymer ?
#
loop_
_entity_poly.entity_id
_entity_poly.type
_entity_poly.pdbx_seq_one_letter_code
_entity_poly.pdbx_strand_id
1 'polypeptide(L)'
;MNSKLKSIYLGQAIGDALGLATEFMSKEEITIHYPNGIKDYNDIYQDEHRSRWSKGSWTDDTDQFLCIDRSIKKYGHISTLDIAQEFKNWFNDNPMGIGKTTYEILKLPRKKIFHIRNLLIIY
;
A
#
# COMPACT_ATOMS: atom_id res chain seq x y z
N MET A 1 -3.18 -14.16 -18.29
CA MET A 1 -3.30 -12.76 -17.83
C MET A 1 -2.80 -11.85 -18.95
N ASN A 2 -3.59 -10.84 -19.34
CA ASN A 2 -3.23 -9.86 -20.36
C ASN A 2 -1.91 -9.16 -19.97
N SER A 3 -0.99 -8.93 -20.96
CA SER A 3 0.31 -8.28 -20.75
C SER A 3 0.19 -6.94 -20.04
N LYS A 4 -0.84 -6.16 -20.39
CA LYS A 4 -1.14 -4.86 -19.78
C LYS A 4 -1.48 -4.95 -18.29
N LEU A 5 -2.28 -5.95 -17.89
CA LEU A 5 -2.57 -6.21 -16.49
C LEU A 5 -1.32 -6.61 -15.73
N LYS A 6 -0.51 -7.51 -16.32
CA LYS A 6 0.76 -7.92 -15.71
C LYS A 6 1.68 -6.73 -15.43
N SER A 7 1.77 -5.78 -16.38
CA SER A 7 2.57 -4.55 -16.20
C SER A 7 2.03 -3.66 -15.08
N ILE A 8 0.71 -3.58 -14.88
CA ILE A 8 0.11 -2.81 -13.78
C ILE A 8 0.51 -3.41 -12.43
N TYR A 9 0.37 -4.73 -12.24
CA TYR A 9 0.73 -5.40 -10.99
C TYR A 9 2.22 -5.25 -10.68
N LEU A 10 3.08 -5.50 -11.66
CA LEU A 10 4.52 -5.36 -11.49
C LEU A 10 4.91 -3.91 -11.24
N GLY A 11 4.33 -2.96 -11.97
CA GLY A 11 4.59 -1.53 -11.80
C GLY A 11 4.23 -1.05 -10.39
N GLN A 12 3.06 -1.48 -9.87
CA GLN A 12 2.64 -1.17 -8.50
C GLN A 12 3.63 -1.73 -7.48
N ALA A 13 3.94 -3.02 -7.54
CA ALA A 13 4.81 -3.67 -6.57
C ALA A 13 6.25 -3.17 -6.62
N ILE A 14 6.80 -2.92 -7.82
CA ILE A 14 8.14 -2.37 -8.00
C ILE A 14 8.20 -0.91 -7.51
N GLY A 15 7.19 -0.10 -7.87
CA GLY A 15 7.10 1.29 -7.46
C GLY A 15 7.03 1.45 -5.94
N ASP A 16 6.22 0.66 -5.28
CA ASP A 16 6.09 0.61 -3.83
C ASP A 16 7.41 0.18 -3.15
N ALA A 17 7.97 -0.95 -3.60
CA ALA A 17 9.22 -1.47 -3.03
C ALA A 17 10.42 -0.50 -3.19
N LEU A 18 10.50 0.25 -4.30
CA LEU A 18 11.50 1.29 -4.50
C LEU A 18 11.17 2.57 -3.74
N GLY A 19 9.88 2.91 -3.60
CA GLY A 19 9.40 4.06 -2.85
C GLY A 19 9.79 4.00 -1.37
N LEU A 20 9.77 2.81 -0.78
CA LEU A 20 10.23 2.58 0.60
C LEU A 20 11.66 3.11 0.83
N ALA A 21 12.50 3.09 -0.19
CA ALA A 21 13.89 3.55 -0.08
C ALA A 21 14.03 5.01 0.33
N THR A 22 13.08 5.87 -0.05
CA THR A 22 13.11 7.31 0.23
C THR A 22 11.99 7.80 1.17
N GLU A 23 11.16 6.88 1.64
CA GLU A 23 10.06 7.19 2.55
C GLU A 23 10.58 7.91 3.81
N PHE A 24 9.95 9.02 4.17
CA PHE A 24 10.30 9.92 5.29
C PHE A 24 11.70 10.57 5.22
N MET A 25 12.42 10.46 4.11
CA MET A 25 13.69 11.15 3.92
C MET A 25 13.49 12.60 3.44
N SER A 26 14.31 13.51 3.96
CA SER A 26 14.46 14.85 3.38
C SER A 26 15.21 14.77 2.05
N LYS A 27 15.16 15.85 1.26
CA LYS A 27 15.92 15.92 0.01
C LYS A 27 17.43 15.77 0.21
N GLU A 28 17.92 16.33 1.31
CA GLU A 28 19.32 16.24 1.72
C GLU A 28 19.72 14.81 2.02
N GLU A 29 18.93 14.06 2.78
CA GLU A 29 19.16 12.64 3.09
C GLU A 29 19.13 11.80 1.82
N ILE A 30 18.17 12.05 0.92
CA ILE A 30 18.11 11.35 -0.38
C ILE A 30 19.40 11.58 -1.17
N THR A 31 19.91 12.83 -1.22
CA THR A 31 21.15 13.16 -1.93
C THR A 31 22.37 12.46 -1.32
N ILE A 32 22.41 12.33 0.01
CA ILE A 32 23.50 11.66 0.72
C ILE A 32 23.47 10.14 0.48
N HIS A 33 22.32 9.50 0.63
CA HIS A 33 22.21 8.04 0.52
C HIS A 33 22.13 7.56 -0.92
N TYR A 34 21.60 8.38 -1.83
CA TYR A 34 21.36 8.00 -3.23
C TYR A 34 21.88 9.03 -4.23
N PRO A 35 23.18 9.41 -4.18
CA PRO A 35 23.72 10.45 -5.06
C PRO A 35 23.63 10.10 -6.55
N ASN A 36 23.54 8.82 -6.88
CA ASN A 36 23.40 8.31 -8.26
C ASN A 36 22.02 7.66 -8.53
N GLY A 37 21.04 7.94 -7.66
CA GLY A 37 19.73 7.29 -7.69
C GLY A 37 19.77 5.85 -7.20
N ILE A 38 18.60 5.19 -7.21
CA ILE A 38 18.41 3.80 -6.81
C ILE A 38 18.31 2.98 -8.09
N LYS A 39 19.18 1.98 -8.27
CA LYS A 39 19.23 1.13 -9.47
C LYS A 39 18.80 -0.30 -9.21
N ASP A 40 18.93 -0.75 -7.97
CA ASP A 40 18.63 -2.10 -7.53
C ASP A 40 18.06 -2.09 -6.11
N TYR A 41 17.31 -3.10 -5.74
CA TYR A 41 16.78 -3.25 -4.36
C TYR A 41 17.90 -3.36 -3.31
N ASN A 42 19.08 -3.87 -3.70
CA ASN A 42 20.23 -3.94 -2.80
C ASN A 42 20.78 -2.56 -2.43
N ASP A 43 20.50 -1.53 -3.25
CA ASP A 43 20.90 -0.15 -2.97
C ASP A 43 20.10 0.46 -1.82
N ILE A 44 18.94 -0.12 -1.45
CA ILE A 44 18.04 0.41 -0.41
C ILE A 44 18.78 0.45 0.93
N TYR A 45 18.99 1.68 1.42
CA TYR A 45 19.58 1.95 2.74
C TYR A 45 18.74 1.34 3.85
N GLN A 46 19.38 0.69 4.80
CA GLN A 46 18.71 0.00 5.90
C GLN A 46 18.92 0.76 7.21
N ASP A 47 17.96 1.60 7.56
CA ASP A 47 17.82 2.22 8.88
C ASP A 47 16.80 1.46 9.73
N GLU A 48 16.48 1.99 10.91
CA GLU A 48 15.49 1.41 11.83
C GLU A 48 14.11 1.24 11.20
N HIS A 49 13.69 2.19 10.34
CA HIS A 49 12.41 2.12 9.64
C HIS A 49 12.42 1.03 8.57
N ARG A 50 13.41 1.08 7.66
CA ARG A 50 13.47 0.24 6.44
C ARG A 50 13.88 -1.19 6.72
N SER A 51 14.67 -1.42 7.77
CA SER A 51 15.09 -2.78 8.17
C SER A 51 13.96 -3.69 8.63
N ARG A 52 12.76 -3.16 8.84
CA ARG A 52 11.56 -3.95 9.12
C ARG A 52 11.12 -4.78 7.92
N TRP A 53 11.50 -4.39 6.70
CA TRP A 53 11.24 -5.13 5.46
C TRP A 53 12.52 -5.69 4.87
N SER A 54 12.42 -6.85 4.25
CA SER A 54 13.51 -7.33 3.38
C SER A 54 13.62 -6.40 2.17
N LYS A 55 14.85 -6.18 1.67
CA LYS A 55 15.07 -5.36 0.47
C LYS A 55 14.25 -5.90 -0.70
N GLY A 56 13.52 -5.02 -1.37
CA GLY A 56 12.63 -5.38 -2.47
C GLY A 56 11.24 -5.88 -2.06
N SER A 57 10.92 -5.91 -0.77
CA SER A 57 9.55 -6.12 -0.32
C SER A 57 8.70 -4.89 -0.62
N TRP A 58 7.46 -5.10 -1.03
CA TRP A 58 6.44 -4.06 -1.08
C TRP A 58 5.86 -3.77 0.32
N THR A 59 5.07 -2.73 0.44
CA THR A 59 4.45 -2.27 1.70
C THR A 59 2.92 -2.27 1.63
N ASP A 60 2.29 -1.44 2.44
CA ASP A 60 0.82 -1.35 2.51
C ASP A 60 0.17 -0.84 1.21
N ASP A 61 0.85 -0.07 0.39
CA ASP A 61 0.31 0.42 -0.88
C ASP A 61 -0.02 -0.75 -1.84
N THR A 62 0.87 -1.72 -1.97
CA THR A 62 0.61 -2.91 -2.79
C THR A 62 -0.40 -3.85 -2.12
N ASP A 63 -0.35 -4.02 -0.81
CA ASP A 63 -1.34 -4.82 -0.08
C ASP A 63 -2.76 -4.27 -0.28
N GLN A 64 -2.94 -2.95 -0.18
CA GLN A 64 -4.22 -2.27 -0.40
C GLN A 64 -4.67 -2.39 -1.87
N PHE A 65 -3.75 -2.25 -2.83
CA PHE A 65 -4.04 -2.53 -4.24
C PHE A 65 -4.57 -3.96 -4.44
N LEU A 66 -3.96 -4.95 -3.80
CA LEU A 66 -4.39 -6.34 -3.87
C LEU A 66 -5.76 -6.58 -3.20
N CYS A 67 -6.11 -5.82 -2.15
CA CYS A 67 -7.45 -5.82 -1.56
C CYS A 67 -8.51 -5.37 -2.59
N ILE A 68 -8.24 -4.29 -3.30
CA ILE A 68 -9.13 -3.77 -4.36
C ILE A 68 -9.27 -4.79 -5.49
N ASP A 69 -8.15 -5.35 -5.93
CA ASP A 69 -8.12 -6.36 -7.00
C ASP A 69 -8.92 -7.61 -6.65
N ARG A 70 -8.79 -8.13 -5.44
CA ARG A 70 -9.59 -9.27 -4.96
C ARG A 70 -11.07 -8.99 -5.03
N SER A 71 -11.50 -7.81 -4.59
CA SER A 71 -12.90 -7.40 -4.67
C SER A 71 -13.42 -7.31 -6.11
N ILE A 72 -12.64 -6.69 -7.00
CA ILE A 72 -13.01 -6.59 -8.43
C ILE A 72 -13.10 -7.97 -9.08
N LYS A 73 -12.15 -8.86 -8.81
CA LYS A 73 -12.16 -10.24 -9.33
C LYS A 73 -13.37 -11.04 -8.85
N LYS A 74 -13.79 -10.82 -7.63
CA LYS A 74 -14.93 -11.50 -7.01
C LYS A 74 -16.28 -11.08 -7.62
N TYR A 75 -16.45 -9.80 -7.92
CA TYR A 75 -17.73 -9.25 -8.36
C TYR A 75 -17.78 -8.83 -9.84
N GLY A 76 -16.64 -8.73 -10.52
CA GLY A 76 -16.55 -8.22 -11.89
C GLY A 76 -16.77 -6.70 -12.00
N HIS A 77 -16.95 -6.00 -10.90
CA HIS A 77 -17.14 -4.54 -10.82
C HIS A 77 -16.62 -3.98 -9.49
N ILE A 78 -16.55 -2.65 -9.41
CA ILE A 78 -16.13 -1.97 -8.16
C ILE A 78 -17.26 -2.06 -7.13
N SER A 79 -17.00 -2.75 -6.03
CA SER A 79 -17.87 -2.81 -4.84
C SER A 79 -17.17 -2.16 -3.66
N THR A 80 -17.54 -0.92 -3.35
CA THR A 80 -16.94 -0.17 -2.22
C THR A 80 -17.14 -0.87 -0.87
N LEU A 81 -18.25 -1.58 -0.70
CA LEU A 81 -18.52 -2.36 0.52
C LEU A 81 -17.58 -3.55 0.65
N ASP A 82 -17.33 -4.28 -0.44
CA ASP A 82 -16.45 -5.43 -0.41
C ASP A 82 -14.98 -4.99 -0.32
N ILE A 83 -14.60 -3.92 -1.01
CA ILE A 83 -13.26 -3.32 -0.87
C ILE A 83 -12.99 -2.93 0.59
N ALA A 84 -13.96 -2.27 1.26
CA ALA A 84 -13.83 -1.93 2.67
C ALA A 84 -13.73 -3.18 3.57
N GLN A 85 -14.41 -4.28 3.20
CA GLN A 85 -14.28 -5.56 3.90
C GLN A 85 -12.90 -6.19 3.67
N GLU A 86 -12.38 -6.16 2.44
CA GLU A 86 -11.03 -6.65 2.13
C GLU A 86 -9.96 -5.88 2.90
N PHE A 87 -10.07 -4.55 2.99
CA PHE A 87 -9.19 -3.71 3.81
C PHE A 87 -9.28 -4.07 5.29
N LYS A 88 -10.49 -4.32 5.80
CA LYS A 88 -10.67 -4.73 7.20
C LYS A 88 -10.08 -6.11 7.48
N ASN A 89 -10.20 -7.05 6.55
CA ASN A 89 -9.57 -8.36 6.65
C ASN A 89 -8.04 -8.21 6.70
N TRP A 90 -7.46 -7.47 5.75
CA TRP A 90 -6.04 -7.15 5.72
C TRP A 90 -5.55 -6.50 7.02
N PHE A 91 -6.30 -5.53 7.55
CA PHE A 91 -5.98 -4.89 8.83
C PHE A 91 -5.95 -5.88 10.00
N ASN A 92 -6.88 -6.83 10.03
CA ASN A 92 -6.96 -7.85 11.09
C ASN A 92 -5.83 -8.89 11.00
N ASP A 93 -5.20 -9.05 9.84
CA ASP A 93 -4.01 -9.88 9.64
C ASP A 93 -2.73 -9.22 10.17
N ASN A 94 -2.86 -8.04 10.81
CA ASN A 94 -1.77 -7.30 11.45
C ASN A 94 -0.63 -6.93 10.48
N PRO A 95 -0.92 -6.13 9.45
CA PRO A 95 0.08 -5.74 8.46
C PRO A 95 1.25 -4.99 9.12
N MET A 96 2.46 -5.21 8.63
CA MET A 96 3.69 -4.62 9.18
C MET A 96 3.75 -3.11 8.94
N GLY A 97 3.31 -2.64 7.76
CA GLY A 97 3.20 -1.22 7.42
C GLY A 97 1.74 -0.81 7.28
N ILE A 98 1.40 0.35 7.82
CA ILE A 98 0.08 0.95 7.64
C ILE A 98 0.15 2.44 7.91
N GLY A 99 -0.35 3.24 6.97
CA GLY A 99 -0.46 4.69 7.13
C GLY A 99 -1.40 5.08 8.28
N LYS A 100 -1.05 6.16 9.01
CA LYS A 100 -1.81 6.63 10.18
C LYS A 100 -3.31 6.80 9.90
N THR A 101 -3.67 7.44 8.80
CA THR A 101 -5.07 7.68 8.44
C THR A 101 -5.82 6.36 8.19
N THR A 102 -5.20 5.44 7.46
CA THR A 102 -5.75 4.10 7.19
C THR A 102 -5.95 3.33 8.49
N TYR A 103 -4.97 3.35 9.39
CA TYR A 103 -5.06 2.72 10.70
C TYR A 103 -6.24 3.29 11.50
N GLU A 104 -6.35 4.64 11.60
CA GLU A 104 -7.40 5.29 12.38
C GLU A 104 -8.82 4.96 11.88
N ILE A 105 -8.98 4.78 10.57
CA ILE A 105 -10.26 4.39 9.97
C ILE A 105 -10.53 2.90 10.19
N LEU A 106 -9.56 2.04 9.92
CA LEU A 106 -9.75 0.59 9.97
C LEU A 106 -9.86 0.04 11.38
N LYS A 107 -9.37 0.73 12.42
CA LYS A 107 -9.61 0.34 13.82
C LYS A 107 -11.07 0.58 14.27
N LEU A 108 -11.83 1.40 13.56
CA LEU A 108 -13.23 1.64 13.90
C LEU A 108 -14.08 0.36 13.79
N PRO A 109 -15.14 0.22 14.59
CA PRO A 109 -16.09 -0.87 14.41
C PRO A 109 -16.67 -0.89 13.00
N ARG A 110 -16.86 -2.09 12.44
CA ARG A 110 -17.36 -2.30 11.07
C ARG A 110 -18.55 -1.44 10.71
N LYS A 111 -19.54 -1.33 11.62
CA LYS A 111 -20.74 -0.50 11.42
C LYS A 111 -20.42 0.98 11.17
N LYS A 112 -19.36 1.53 11.78
CA LYS A 112 -18.96 2.93 11.59
C LYS A 112 -18.27 3.13 10.24
N ILE A 113 -17.41 2.20 9.80
CA ILE A 113 -16.72 2.27 8.50
C ILE A 113 -17.76 2.33 7.36
N PHE A 114 -18.82 1.52 7.44
CA PHE A 114 -19.89 1.51 6.43
C PHE A 114 -20.82 2.74 6.52
N HIS A 115 -20.88 3.44 7.65
CA HIS A 115 -21.68 4.65 7.79
C HIS A 115 -21.02 5.88 7.16
N ILE A 116 -19.70 5.95 7.14
CA ILE A 116 -18.90 7.01 6.48
C ILE A 116 -19.20 7.06 4.97
N ARG A 117 -19.54 5.94 4.34
CA ARG A 117 -19.97 5.88 2.94
C ARG A 117 -21.17 6.78 2.63
N ASN A 118 -22.14 6.87 3.54
CA ASN A 118 -23.35 7.69 3.32
C ASN A 118 -23.07 9.19 3.38
N LEU A 119 -21.92 9.59 3.96
CA LEU A 119 -21.47 10.98 4.01
C LEU A 119 -20.63 11.37 2.77
N LEU A 120 -19.96 10.40 2.13
CA LEU A 120 -19.11 10.64 0.95
C LEU A 120 -19.86 10.59 -0.40
N ILE A 121 -21.13 10.16 -0.40
CA ILE A 121 -21.99 10.13 -1.60
C ILE A 121 -22.77 11.46 -1.77
N ILE A 122 -22.62 12.42 -0.86
CA ILE A 122 -23.34 13.71 -0.88
C ILE A 122 -22.50 14.86 -1.48
N TYR A 123 -21.29 14.56 -2.03
CA TYR A 123 -20.44 15.55 -2.73
C TYR A 123 -20.04 15.06 -4.11
#